data_81926b96f1f8d0495ee37bb9ee915573
#
_entry.id   81926b96f1f8d0495ee37bb9ee915573
#
_cell.length_a   1.000
_cell.length_b   1.000
_cell.length_c   1.000
_cell.angle_alpha   90.00
_cell.angle_beta   90.00
_cell.angle_gamma   90.00
#
_symmetry.space_group_name_H-M   'P 1'
#
loop_
_entity.id
_entity.type
_entity.pdbx_description
1 polymer ?
#
loop_
_entity_poly.entity_id
_entity_poly.type
_entity_poly.pdbx_seq_one_letter_code
_entity_poly.pdbx_strand_id
1 'polypeptide(L)'
;MIIPYINLKEQYKYEKKKLLKTIDKALASGIWVGGDEVVNFENNIANITKAKYCVALNSGTDALTLSLHLLGVKRGDEVITPPNSFIASTATIIHLGAKPVFVDVKDDQSIDENLIEEKITKKTKVIMPVHLTGRMCNMEKILKIAKKYKLNVVEDSAQSVMSKFKNKF
;
A
#
# COMPACT_ATOMS: atom_id res chain seq x y z
N MET A 1 2.97 -35.89 -4.55
CA MET A 1 1.99 -34.93 -4.00
C MET A 1 2.34 -33.55 -4.54
N ILE A 2 1.40 -32.86 -5.20
CA ILE A 2 1.64 -31.50 -5.71
C ILE A 2 1.10 -30.53 -4.65
N ILE A 3 1.95 -29.68 -4.11
CA ILE A 3 1.58 -28.63 -3.17
C ILE A 3 1.49 -27.32 -3.96
N PRO A 4 0.29 -26.76 -4.18
CA PRO A 4 0.17 -25.50 -4.91
C PRO A 4 0.65 -24.34 -4.04
N TYR A 5 1.25 -23.32 -4.68
CA TYR A 5 1.67 -22.09 -4.01
C TYR A 5 0.49 -21.35 -3.35
N ILE A 6 -0.67 -21.32 -4.03
CA ILE A 6 -1.94 -20.82 -3.49
C ILE A 6 -3.02 -21.85 -3.76
N ASN A 7 -3.82 -22.21 -2.77
CA ASN A 7 -4.91 -23.18 -2.91
C ASN A 7 -6.28 -22.51 -2.72
N LEU A 8 -6.68 -21.67 -3.68
CA LEU A 8 -7.96 -20.97 -3.68
C LEU A 8 -9.17 -21.91 -3.64
N LYS A 9 -9.04 -23.12 -4.20
CA LYS A 9 -10.11 -24.12 -4.19
C LYS A 9 -10.42 -24.59 -2.77
N GLU A 10 -9.39 -24.82 -1.97
CA GLU A 10 -9.56 -25.22 -0.57
C GLU A 10 -10.07 -24.06 0.27
N GLN A 11 -9.52 -22.86 0.10
CA GLN A 11 -10.01 -21.65 0.77
C GLN A 11 -11.51 -21.45 0.50
N TYR A 12 -11.94 -21.54 -0.75
CA TYR A 12 -13.33 -21.38 -1.12
C TYR A 12 -14.25 -22.38 -0.42
N LYS A 13 -13.85 -23.64 -0.22
CA LYS A 13 -14.67 -24.63 0.50
C LYS A 13 -15.03 -24.16 1.92
N TYR A 14 -14.08 -23.60 2.63
CA TYR A 14 -14.29 -23.08 3.99
C TYR A 14 -15.12 -21.80 4.02
N GLU A 15 -14.91 -20.92 3.06
CA GLU A 15 -15.52 -19.59 3.04
C GLU A 15 -16.88 -19.54 2.32
N LYS A 16 -17.18 -20.52 1.46
CA LYS A 16 -18.33 -20.55 0.55
C LYS A 16 -19.64 -20.08 1.18
N LYS A 17 -20.03 -20.67 2.29
CA LYS A 17 -21.32 -20.36 2.94
C LYS A 17 -21.41 -18.90 3.39
N LYS A 18 -20.32 -18.38 3.96
CA LYS A 18 -20.24 -16.99 4.43
C LYS A 18 -20.20 -16.01 3.26
N LEU A 19 -19.39 -16.30 2.25
CA LEU A 19 -19.28 -15.48 1.04
C LEU A 19 -20.63 -15.36 0.31
N LEU A 20 -21.27 -16.47 0.01
CA LEU A 20 -22.55 -16.46 -0.70
C LEU A 20 -23.64 -15.72 0.09
N LYS A 21 -23.70 -15.91 1.40
CA LYS A 21 -24.64 -15.13 2.24
C LYS A 21 -24.37 -13.63 2.22
N THR A 22 -23.10 -13.23 2.22
CA THR A 22 -22.72 -11.82 2.19
C THR A 22 -23.05 -11.18 0.84
N ILE A 23 -22.75 -11.91 -0.25
CA ILE A 23 -23.07 -11.46 -1.61
C ILE A 23 -24.59 -11.33 -1.80
N ASP A 24 -25.35 -12.34 -1.38
CA ASP A 24 -26.82 -12.34 -1.46
C ASP A 24 -27.41 -11.14 -0.72
N LYS A 25 -26.96 -10.87 0.51
CA LYS A 25 -27.38 -9.69 1.29
C LYS A 25 -27.06 -8.39 0.57
N ALA A 26 -25.86 -8.26 0.00
CA ALA A 26 -25.45 -7.05 -0.71
C ALA A 26 -26.30 -6.81 -1.98
N LEU A 27 -26.52 -7.87 -2.77
CA LEU A 27 -27.34 -7.78 -3.98
C LEU A 27 -28.81 -7.48 -3.67
N ALA A 28 -29.37 -8.12 -2.64
CA ALA A 28 -30.75 -7.92 -2.21
C ALA A 28 -31.03 -6.49 -1.71
N SER A 29 -30.01 -5.75 -1.29
CA SER A 29 -30.16 -4.34 -0.88
C SER A 29 -30.51 -3.41 -2.08
N GLY A 30 -30.19 -3.81 -3.31
CA GLY A 30 -30.32 -2.97 -4.51
C GLY A 30 -29.29 -1.83 -4.59
N ILE A 31 -28.39 -1.69 -3.59
CA ILE A 31 -27.34 -0.67 -3.56
C ILE A 31 -26.02 -1.34 -3.96
N TRP A 32 -25.66 -1.21 -5.22
CA TRP A 32 -24.49 -1.92 -5.78
C TRP A 32 -23.24 -1.03 -5.90
N VAL A 33 -23.38 0.26 -5.71
CA VAL A 33 -22.29 1.25 -5.75
C VAL A 33 -22.40 2.13 -4.52
N GLY A 34 -21.31 2.20 -3.75
CA GLY A 34 -21.30 2.95 -2.49
C GLY A 34 -22.14 2.25 -1.39
N GLY A 35 -22.86 3.06 -0.59
CA GLY A 35 -23.77 2.58 0.44
C GLY A 35 -23.08 2.16 1.75
N ASP A 36 -23.91 1.61 2.66
CA ASP A 36 -23.47 1.29 4.02
C ASP A 36 -22.36 0.25 4.10
N GLU A 37 -22.29 -0.68 3.14
CA GLU A 37 -21.24 -1.72 3.15
C GLU A 37 -19.85 -1.10 2.93
N VAL A 38 -19.73 -0.07 2.08
CA VAL A 38 -18.47 0.67 1.87
C VAL A 38 -18.12 1.47 3.12
N VAL A 39 -19.06 2.20 3.69
CA VAL A 39 -18.87 2.98 4.94
C VAL A 39 -18.45 2.07 6.09
N ASN A 40 -19.10 0.92 6.25
CA ASN A 40 -18.75 -0.07 7.26
C ASN A 40 -17.36 -0.64 7.05
N PHE A 41 -16.97 -0.91 5.81
CA PHE A 41 -15.62 -1.36 5.46
C PHE A 41 -14.57 -0.31 5.85
N GLU A 42 -14.77 0.95 5.46
CA GLU A 42 -13.87 2.07 5.77
C GLU A 42 -13.71 2.23 7.29
N ASN A 43 -14.82 2.25 8.02
CA ASN A 43 -14.81 2.35 9.49
C ASN A 43 -14.07 1.17 10.13
N ASN A 44 -14.29 -0.06 9.65
CA ASN A 44 -13.64 -1.24 10.18
C ASN A 44 -12.11 -1.20 9.95
N ILE A 45 -11.68 -0.84 8.75
CA ILE A 45 -10.23 -0.70 8.45
C ILE A 45 -9.62 0.42 9.29
N ALA A 46 -10.25 1.58 9.39
CA ALA A 46 -9.77 2.68 10.22
C ALA A 46 -9.63 2.25 11.69
N ASN A 47 -10.62 1.53 12.24
CA ASN A 47 -10.59 1.03 13.61
C ASN A 47 -9.48 0.00 13.84
N ILE A 48 -9.28 -0.93 12.93
CA ILE A 48 -8.26 -1.98 13.02
C ILE A 48 -6.86 -1.36 12.95
N THR A 49 -6.63 -0.47 11.99
CA THR A 49 -5.32 0.17 11.76
C THR A 49 -5.05 1.35 12.67
N LYS A 50 -6.04 1.78 13.45
CA LYS A 50 -5.98 3.01 14.25
C LYS A 50 -5.76 4.27 13.40
N ALA A 51 -6.06 4.20 12.12
CA ALA A 51 -6.03 5.36 11.23
C ALA A 51 -7.20 6.28 11.54
N LYS A 52 -6.99 7.59 11.35
CA LYS A 52 -8.06 8.59 11.56
C LYS A 52 -9.14 8.50 10.48
N TYR A 53 -8.74 8.17 9.27
CA TYR A 53 -9.62 8.05 8.11
C TYR A 53 -9.23 6.84 7.27
N CYS A 54 -10.20 6.27 6.59
CA CYS A 54 -10.02 5.29 5.54
C CYS A 54 -10.93 5.66 4.38
N VAL A 55 -10.44 5.56 3.16
CA VAL A 55 -11.21 5.80 1.93
C VAL A 55 -11.05 4.58 1.04
N ALA A 56 -12.16 3.91 0.74
CA ALA A 56 -12.17 2.78 -0.16
C ALA A 56 -12.07 3.26 -1.62
N LEU A 57 -11.23 2.58 -2.39
CA LEU A 57 -11.00 2.83 -3.80
C LEU A 57 -11.16 1.52 -4.58
N ASN A 58 -11.30 1.60 -5.89
CA ASN A 58 -11.50 0.42 -6.73
C ASN A 58 -10.25 -0.44 -6.91
N SER A 59 -9.06 0.11 -6.66
CA SER A 59 -7.80 -0.63 -6.75
C SER A 59 -6.69 -0.03 -5.88
N GLY A 60 -5.70 -0.86 -5.50
CA GLY A 60 -4.48 -0.38 -4.85
C GLY A 60 -3.66 0.54 -5.76
N THR A 61 -3.72 0.35 -7.08
CA THR A 61 -3.09 1.23 -8.05
C THR A 61 -3.65 2.65 -7.98
N ASP A 62 -4.98 2.79 -7.89
CA ASP A 62 -5.59 4.09 -7.72
C ASP A 62 -5.29 4.69 -6.34
N ALA A 63 -5.23 3.86 -5.31
CA ALA A 63 -4.86 4.31 -3.98
C ALA A 63 -3.47 4.95 -3.97
N LEU A 64 -2.48 4.32 -4.59
CA LEU A 64 -1.13 4.87 -4.72
C LEU A 64 -1.13 6.13 -5.60
N THR A 65 -1.80 6.09 -6.76
CA THR A 65 -1.87 7.24 -7.68
C THR A 65 -2.47 8.46 -7.01
N LEU A 66 -3.62 8.30 -6.35
CA LEU A 66 -4.32 9.39 -5.68
C LEU A 66 -3.53 9.89 -4.47
N SER A 67 -2.90 9.01 -3.70
CA SER A 67 -2.05 9.41 -2.58
C SER A 67 -0.88 10.30 -3.04
N LEU A 68 -0.18 9.89 -4.09
CA LEU A 68 0.91 10.68 -4.65
C LEU A 68 0.41 12.01 -5.25
N HIS A 69 -0.72 11.99 -5.96
CA HIS A 69 -1.34 13.18 -6.52
C HIS A 69 -1.73 14.21 -5.45
N LEU A 70 -2.38 13.76 -4.38
CA LEU A 70 -2.78 14.62 -3.26
C LEU A 70 -1.60 15.22 -2.49
N LEU A 71 -0.44 14.54 -2.51
CA LEU A 71 0.81 15.07 -1.98
C LEU A 71 1.51 16.03 -2.94
N GLY A 72 0.90 16.34 -4.08
CA GLY A 72 1.39 17.29 -5.07
C GLY A 72 2.50 16.77 -5.97
N VAL A 73 2.66 15.43 -6.07
CA VAL A 73 3.61 14.81 -7.02
C VAL A 73 3.16 15.06 -8.45
N LYS A 74 4.06 15.57 -9.27
CA LYS A 74 3.81 15.98 -10.66
C LYS A 74 5.03 15.76 -11.54
N ARG A 75 4.89 16.07 -12.81
CA ARG A 75 5.98 15.99 -13.80
C ARG A 75 7.24 16.68 -13.31
N GLY A 76 8.34 15.97 -13.34
CA GLY A 76 9.67 16.43 -12.95
C GLY A 76 10.02 16.20 -11.48
N ASP A 77 9.08 15.84 -10.63
CA ASP A 77 9.34 15.40 -9.26
C ASP A 77 9.91 13.97 -9.23
N GLU A 78 10.49 13.59 -8.11
CA GLU A 78 11.07 12.27 -7.87
C GLU A 78 10.40 11.60 -6.67
N VAL A 79 10.15 10.28 -6.81
CA VAL A 79 9.64 9.42 -5.73
C VAL A 79 10.61 8.26 -5.53
N ILE A 80 11.13 8.11 -4.32
CA ILE A 80 12.04 7.02 -3.95
C ILE A 80 11.21 5.78 -3.61
N THR A 81 11.54 4.63 -4.23
CA THR A 81 10.84 3.36 -4.02
C THR A 81 11.80 2.19 -4.29
N PRO A 82 11.57 0.97 -3.77
CA PRO A 82 12.40 -0.18 -4.13
C PRO A 82 12.04 -0.69 -5.55
N PRO A 83 12.98 -1.29 -6.30
CA PRO A 83 12.69 -1.92 -7.58
C PRO A 83 11.92 -3.23 -7.45
N ASN A 84 12.09 -3.92 -6.32
CA ASN A 84 11.49 -5.21 -6.04
C ASN A 84 10.06 -5.03 -5.48
N SER A 85 9.09 -4.85 -6.37
CA SER A 85 7.68 -4.68 -6.01
C SER A 85 6.78 -5.05 -7.19
N PHE A 86 5.46 -5.06 -6.95
CA PHE A 86 4.49 -5.10 -8.04
C PHE A 86 4.60 -3.82 -8.88
N ILE A 87 4.37 -3.95 -10.18
CA ILE A 87 4.54 -2.85 -11.14
C ILE A 87 3.77 -1.58 -10.78
N ALA A 88 2.65 -1.70 -10.06
CA ALA A 88 1.83 -0.56 -9.66
C ALA A 88 2.61 0.49 -8.87
N SER A 89 3.51 0.08 -7.95
CA SER A 89 4.33 1.01 -7.16
C SER A 89 5.16 1.94 -8.06
N THR A 90 5.69 1.43 -9.17
CA THR A 90 6.47 2.23 -10.14
C THR A 90 5.58 2.93 -11.17
N ALA A 91 4.56 2.23 -11.68
CA ALA A 91 3.70 2.74 -12.74
C ALA A 91 2.92 3.99 -12.32
N THR A 92 2.44 4.05 -11.06
CA THR A 92 1.71 5.20 -10.53
C THR A 92 2.56 6.47 -10.50
N ILE A 93 3.85 6.35 -10.21
CA ILE A 93 4.81 7.47 -10.27
C ILE A 93 4.93 7.99 -11.70
N ILE A 94 5.09 7.07 -12.66
CA ILE A 94 5.24 7.41 -14.07
C ILE A 94 3.95 8.01 -14.64
N HIS A 95 2.79 7.52 -14.25
CA HIS A 95 1.49 8.07 -14.68
C HIS A 95 1.30 9.54 -14.29
N LEU A 96 1.88 9.96 -13.15
CA LEU A 96 1.90 11.36 -12.73
C LEU A 96 2.99 12.20 -13.44
N GLY A 97 3.77 11.59 -14.36
CA GLY A 97 4.89 12.24 -15.03
C GLY A 97 6.10 12.46 -14.13
N ALA A 98 6.11 11.88 -12.94
CA ALA A 98 7.23 11.90 -12.02
C ALA A 98 8.24 10.77 -12.36
N LYS A 99 9.43 10.84 -11.77
CA LYS A 99 10.51 9.89 -11.96
C LYS A 99 10.62 8.95 -10.76
N PRO A 100 10.51 7.62 -10.92
CA PRO A 100 10.89 6.69 -9.87
C PRO A 100 12.41 6.71 -9.68
N VAL A 101 12.83 6.83 -8.44
CA VAL A 101 14.25 6.74 -8.03
C VAL A 101 14.39 5.46 -7.21
N PHE A 102 15.10 4.49 -7.77
CA PHE A 102 15.22 3.19 -7.12
C PHE A 102 16.33 3.19 -6.07
N VAL A 103 15.98 2.62 -4.92
CA VAL A 103 16.90 2.25 -3.85
C VAL A 103 16.85 0.74 -3.70
N ASP A 104 18.01 0.12 -3.66
CA ASP A 104 18.11 -1.33 -3.59
C ASP A 104 17.48 -1.90 -2.32
N VAL A 105 17.27 -3.20 -2.28
CA VAL A 105 16.69 -3.92 -1.15
C VAL A 105 17.77 -4.65 -0.36
N LYS A 106 17.50 -4.89 0.92
CA LYS A 106 18.29 -5.76 1.79
C LYS A 106 17.98 -7.24 1.52
N ASP A 107 18.73 -8.13 2.16
CA ASP A 107 18.52 -9.58 2.10
C ASP A 107 17.08 -9.99 2.48
N ASP A 108 16.44 -9.17 3.30
CA ASP A 108 15.06 -9.39 3.74
C ASP A 108 13.99 -8.86 2.75
N GLN A 109 14.40 -8.42 1.57
CA GLN A 109 13.56 -7.88 0.48
C GLN A 109 12.92 -6.50 0.77
N SER A 110 13.16 -5.91 1.93
CA SER A 110 12.71 -4.54 2.22
C SER A 110 13.69 -3.51 1.66
N ILE A 111 13.22 -2.31 1.31
CA ILE A 111 14.09 -1.21 0.85
C ILE A 111 15.23 -0.98 1.85
N ASP A 112 16.46 -0.81 1.35
CA ASP A 112 17.60 -0.49 2.21
C ASP A 112 17.54 0.99 2.62
N GLU A 113 17.08 1.20 3.83
CA GLU A 113 16.97 2.54 4.41
C GLU A 113 18.31 3.27 4.60
N ASN A 114 19.44 2.55 4.50
CA ASN A 114 20.77 3.17 4.58
C ASN A 114 21.16 3.89 3.29
N LEU A 115 20.59 3.46 2.17
CA LEU A 115 20.88 4.00 0.84
C LEU A 115 19.92 5.12 0.42
N ILE A 116 18.86 5.38 1.21
CA ILE A 116 17.84 6.38 0.83
C ILE A 116 18.43 7.79 0.77
N GLU A 117 19.21 8.20 1.77
CA GLU A 117 19.70 9.58 1.85
C GLU A 117 20.56 10.01 0.66
N GLU A 118 21.38 9.10 0.11
CA GLU A 118 22.23 9.39 -1.04
C GLU A 118 21.45 9.60 -2.36
N LYS A 119 20.21 9.12 -2.42
CA LYS A 119 19.32 9.26 -3.58
C LYS A 119 18.42 10.50 -3.51
N ILE A 120 18.43 11.22 -2.38
CA ILE A 120 17.60 12.41 -2.20
C ILE A 120 18.18 13.58 -3.00
N THR A 121 17.33 14.20 -3.81
CA THR A 121 17.65 15.42 -4.56
C THR A 121 16.65 16.54 -4.21
N LYS A 122 16.86 17.73 -4.77
CA LYS A 122 15.90 18.86 -4.66
C LYS A 122 14.54 18.57 -5.29
N LYS A 123 14.45 17.53 -6.14
CA LYS A 123 13.21 17.08 -6.82
C LYS A 123 12.47 15.99 -6.06
N THR A 124 13.10 15.37 -5.08
CA THR A 124 12.48 14.32 -4.28
C THR A 124 11.32 14.89 -3.46
N LYS A 125 10.15 14.27 -3.56
CA LYS A 125 8.91 14.66 -2.86
C LYS A 125 8.44 13.61 -1.87
N VAL A 126 8.58 12.33 -2.22
CA VAL A 126 8.00 11.22 -1.48
C VAL A 126 9.02 10.09 -1.37
N ILE A 127 9.04 9.41 -0.23
CA ILE A 127 9.61 8.09 -0.05
C ILE A 127 8.42 7.11 0.00
N MET A 128 8.41 6.11 -0.89
CA MET A 128 7.36 5.11 -0.97
C MET A 128 7.94 3.72 -0.70
N PRO A 129 8.09 3.32 0.57
CA PRO A 129 8.47 1.97 0.93
C PRO A 129 7.36 0.98 0.58
N VAL A 130 7.73 -0.26 0.27
CA VAL A 130 6.81 -1.36 -0.01
C VAL A 130 7.02 -2.45 1.03
N HIS A 131 5.96 -2.82 1.74
CA HIS A 131 6.00 -3.87 2.77
C HIS A 131 5.76 -5.24 2.14
N LEU A 132 6.74 -5.66 1.35
CA LEU A 132 6.66 -6.87 0.54
C LEU A 132 6.48 -8.12 1.42
N THR A 133 5.59 -9.02 0.98
CA THR A 133 5.28 -10.30 1.67
C THR A 133 4.84 -10.16 3.14
N GLY A 134 4.35 -9.00 3.55
CA GLY A 134 3.91 -8.73 4.92
C GLY A 134 5.01 -8.28 5.87
N ARG A 135 6.26 -8.15 5.37
CA ARG A 135 7.39 -7.66 6.16
C ARG A 135 7.43 -6.14 6.14
N MET A 136 7.36 -5.55 7.33
CA MET A 136 7.44 -4.10 7.49
C MET A 136 8.87 -3.60 7.25
N CYS A 137 9.01 -2.55 6.44
CA CYS A 137 10.26 -1.80 6.33
C CYS A 137 10.65 -1.16 7.68
N ASN A 138 11.89 -0.74 7.83
CA ASN A 138 12.32 0.00 9.02
C ASN A 138 11.74 1.43 9.02
N MET A 139 10.48 1.52 9.42
CA MET A 139 9.73 2.78 9.37
C MET A 139 10.31 3.85 10.29
N GLU A 140 10.92 3.46 11.42
CA GLU A 140 11.58 4.44 12.30
C GLU A 140 12.67 5.22 11.56
N LYS A 141 13.53 4.52 10.83
CA LYS A 141 14.62 5.15 10.08
C LYS A 141 14.10 5.92 8.88
N ILE A 142 13.16 5.35 8.13
CA ILE A 142 12.52 6.01 6.96
C ILE A 142 11.84 7.32 7.38
N LEU A 143 11.04 7.30 8.44
CA LEU A 143 10.35 8.49 8.95
C LEU A 143 11.34 9.54 9.48
N LYS A 144 12.46 9.11 10.09
CA LYS A 144 13.52 10.03 10.52
C LYS A 144 14.17 10.73 9.33
N ILE A 145 14.46 9.99 8.25
CA ILE A 145 14.98 10.55 7.00
C ILE A 145 13.97 11.51 6.38
N ALA A 146 12.72 11.08 6.23
CA ALA A 146 11.65 11.90 5.67
C ALA A 146 11.48 13.22 6.43
N LYS A 147 11.51 13.19 7.77
CA LYS A 147 11.46 14.39 8.61
C LYS A 147 12.65 15.32 8.40
N LYS A 148 13.87 14.76 8.33
CA LYS A 148 15.13 15.52 8.10
C LYS A 148 15.09 16.30 6.79
N TYR A 149 14.57 15.68 5.73
CA TYR A 149 14.53 16.24 4.39
C TYR A 149 13.16 16.86 4.02
N LYS A 150 12.21 16.92 4.96
CA LYS A 150 10.85 17.45 4.77
C LYS A 150 10.11 16.74 3.61
N LEU A 151 10.27 15.43 3.50
CA LEU A 151 9.62 14.56 2.51
C LEU A 151 8.36 13.94 3.09
N ASN A 152 7.40 13.63 2.22
CA ASN A 152 6.25 12.82 2.58
C ASN A 152 6.59 11.31 2.50
N VAL A 153 5.79 10.48 3.17
CA VAL A 153 5.89 9.02 3.10
C VAL A 153 4.53 8.47 2.68
N VAL A 154 4.54 7.57 1.70
CA VAL A 154 3.40 6.76 1.29
C VAL A 154 3.80 5.29 1.44
N GLU A 155 3.15 4.56 2.33
CA GLU A 155 3.42 3.15 2.55
C GLU A 155 2.58 2.29 1.61
N ASP A 156 3.23 1.55 0.69
CA ASP A 156 2.55 0.51 -0.09
C ASP A 156 2.39 -0.74 0.79
N SER A 157 1.20 -0.88 1.35
CA SER A 157 0.84 -1.95 2.28
C SER A 157 -0.05 -3.02 1.65
N ALA A 158 -0.08 -3.12 0.31
CA ALA A 158 -0.93 -4.07 -0.40
C ALA A 158 -0.75 -5.54 0.06
N GLN A 159 0.44 -5.90 0.51
CA GLN A 159 0.77 -7.25 1.01
C GLN A 159 0.92 -7.33 2.53
N SER A 160 0.63 -6.26 3.27
CA SER A 160 0.95 -6.17 4.70
C SER A 160 -0.22 -5.72 5.57
N VAL A 161 -1.45 -5.97 5.12
CA VAL A 161 -2.64 -5.69 5.92
C VAL A 161 -2.50 -6.38 7.29
N MET A 162 -2.72 -5.64 8.38
CA MET A 162 -2.54 -6.08 9.77
C MET A 162 -1.10 -6.28 10.24
N SER A 163 -0.08 -6.10 9.39
CA SER A 163 1.30 -6.09 9.84
C SER A 163 1.60 -4.88 10.73
N LYS A 164 2.53 -5.03 11.66
CA LYS A 164 2.88 -3.99 12.62
C LYS A 164 4.38 -3.78 12.69
N PHE A 165 4.80 -2.53 12.78
CA PHE A 165 6.16 -2.17 13.13
C PHE A 165 6.20 -1.67 14.57
N LYS A 166 6.94 -2.36 15.48
CA LYS A 166 7.00 -2.03 16.91
C LYS A 166 5.60 -1.82 17.55
N ASN A 167 4.67 -2.75 17.29
CA ASN A 167 3.28 -2.73 17.77
C ASN A 167 2.40 -1.57 17.24
N LYS A 168 2.84 -0.83 16.22
CA LYS A 168 2.05 0.17 15.49
C LYS A 168 1.74 -0.33 14.09
N PHE A 169 0.52 -0.04 13.63
CA PHE A 169 0.14 -0.20 12.22
C PHE A 169 0.77 0.90 11.41
#